data_e97ec3c19834c251412defc5e313b762
#
_entry.id   e97ec3c19834c251412defc5e313b762
#
_cell.length_a   1.000
_cell.length_b   1.000
_cell.length_c   1.000
_cell.angle_alpha   90.00
_cell.angle_beta   90.00
_cell.angle_gamma   90.00
#
_symmetry.space_group_name_H-M   'P 1'
#
loop_
_entity.id
_entity.type
_entity.pdbx_description
1 polymer ?
#
loop_
_entity_poly.entity_id
_entity_poly.type
_entity_poly.pdbx_seq_one_letter_code
_entity_poly.pdbx_strand_id
1 'polypeptide(L)'
;MINYFIKFDDLCLSTVRLFTYDESGAKQVKKYSVIDANEALLPGNNLYIMIPSALFGFKVTRNEIGLKNDILKANIFSESEDGLISNVSDLKFFFQPSLNLAAWINYNTYNSIAEPFNEYEGDVYFYPEHFLLPEGINSIYVGEQNFICSFKDFTGFSGSNDSLEDYLQILISAGIDLKALQVLGESEPVLLNQFQDLNFKKIQFSDFHISFINTLKFNNVNFFKRKISFHYIKQKLKFNFFEFWALNISALIFLIAPLV
;
A
#
# COMPACT_ATOMS: atom_id res chain seq x y z
N MET A 1 -10.67 -14.67 10.55
CA MET A 1 -10.38 -14.00 9.24
C MET A 1 -8.87 -13.94 9.08
N ILE A 2 -8.34 -14.31 7.92
CA ILE A 2 -6.91 -14.29 7.64
C ILE A 2 -6.57 -12.92 7.00
N ASN A 3 -5.41 -12.36 7.36
CA ASN A 3 -4.86 -11.20 6.69
C ASN A 3 -3.59 -11.63 5.96
N TYR A 4 -3.53 -11.35 4.67
CA TYR A 4 -2.39 -11.59 3.82
C TYR A 4 -1.65 -10.28 3.54
N PHE A 5 -0.32 -10.30 3.63
CA PHE A 5 0.53 -9.21 3.15
C PHE A 5 1.47 -9.72 2.09
N ILE A 6 1.49 -9.05 0.97
CA ILE A 6 2.46 -9.28 -0.09
C ILE A 6 3.44 -8.12 -0.10
N LYS A 7 4.73 -8.41 0.04
CA LYS A 7 5.83 -7.47 -0.10
C LYS A 7 6.73 -7.92 -1.23
N PHE A 8 7.02 -7.02 -2.16
CA PHE A 8 7.98 -7.28 -3.24
C PHE A 8 9.41 -7.27 -2.68
N ASP A 9 10.22 -8.23 -3.11
CA ASP A 9 11.63 -8.33 -2.70
C ASP A 9 12.55 -7.46 -3.58
N ASP A 10 12.09 -7.14 -4.79
CA ASP A 10 12.86 -6.39 -5.78
C ASP A 10 11.98 -5.39 -6.56
N LEU A 11 12.61 -4.43 -7.21
CA LEU A 11 11.95 -3.44 -8.07
C LEU A 11 11.51 -4.03 -9.43
N CYS A 12 11.98 -5.23 -9.79
CA CYS A 12 11.55 -5.94 -10.99
C CYS A 12 10.16 -6.58 -10.80
N LEU A 13 9.64 -6.58 -9.56
CA LEU A 13 8.32 -7.09 -9.20
C LEU A 13 8.12 -8.57 -9.53
N SER A 14 9.21 -9.35 -9.56
CA SER A 14 9.20 -10.77 -9.96
C SER A 14 8.98 -11.71 -8.79
N THR A 15 9.49 -11.36 -7.62
CA THR A 15 9.42 -12.17 -6.41
C THR A 15 8.80 -11.41 -5.25
N VAL A 16 8.03 -12.15 -4.45
CA VAL A 16 7.30 -11.60 -3.31
C VAL A 16 7.46 -12.47 -2.08
N ARG A 17 7.41 -11.84 -0.92
CA ARG A 17 7.17 -12.51 0.36
C ARG A 17 5.70 -12.40 0.72
N LEU A 18 5.06 -13.53 0.92
CA LEU A 18 3.70 -13.65 1.44
C LEU A 18 3.75 -13.88 2.94
N PHE A 19 3.21 -12.94 3.69
CA PHE A 19 3.02 -13.05 5.13
C PHE A 19 1.55 -13.36 5.40
N THR A 20 1.30 -14.38 6.21
CA THR A 20 -0.04 -14.82 6.58
C THR A 20 -0.24 -14.65 8.08
N TYR A 21 -1.30 -13.95 8.47
CA TYR A 21 -1.69 -13.73 9.86
C TYR A 21 -3.10 -14.26 10.07
N ASP A 22 -3.24 -15.18 11.00
CA ASP A 22 -4.55 -15.63 11.47
C ASP A 22 -5.06 -14.81 12.67
N GLU A 23 -6.21 -15.18 13.21
CA GLU A 23 -6.82 -14.49 14.35
C GLU A 23 -6.02 -14.64 15.65
N SER A 24 -5.15 -15.64 15.75
CA SER A 24 -4.23 -15.86 16.88
C SER A 24 -2.96 -15.01 16.77
N GLY A 25 -2.76 -14.35 15.62
CA GLY A 25 -1.53 -13.63 15.30
C GLY A 25 -0.39 -14.55 14.83
N ALA A 26 -0.69 -15.84 14.61
CA ALA A 26 0.29 -16.79 14.06
C ALA A 26 0.72 -16.33 12.68
N LYS A 27 2.03 -16.39 12.46
CA LYS A 27 2.68 -15.86 11.27
C LYS A 27 3.33 -16.98 10.47
N GLN A 28 3.04 -17.01 9.18
CA GLN A 28 3.82 -17.75 8.20
C GLN A 28 4.41 -16.77 7.18
N VAL A 29 5.65 -17.02 6.79
CA VAL A 29 6.34 -16.25 5.75
C VAL A 29 6.85 -17.23 4.70
N LYS A 30 6.49 -17.01 3.44
CA LYS A 30 6.93 -17.81 2.31
C LYS A 30 7.29 -16.90 1.14
N LYS A 31 8.32 -17.30 0.39
CA LYS A 31 8.74 -16.63 -0.84
C LYS A 31 8.09 -17.30 -2.05
N TYR A 32 7.59 -16.50 -2.96
CA TYR A 32 6.89 -16.93 -4.17
C TYR A 32 7.27 -16.07 -5.38
N SER A 33 6.98 -16.56 -6.58
CA SER A 33 6.69 -15.67 -7.70
C SER A 33 5.33 -14.97 -7.47
N VAL A 34 5.06 -13.87 -8.17
CA VAL A 34 3.77 -13.16 -8.02
C VAL A 34 2.59 -14.06 -8.39
N ILE A 35 2.73 -14.90 -9.41
CA ILE A 35 1.69 -15.82 -9.87
C ILE A 35 1.41 -16.88 -8.79
N ASP A 36 2.46 -17.55 -8.31
CA ASP A 36 2.33 -18.60 -7.28
C ASP A 36 1.78 -18.04 -5.95
N ALA A 37 2.11 -16.78 -5.64
CA ALA A 37 1.54 -16.10 -4.47
C ALA A 37 0.02 -15.95 -4.58
N ASN A 38 -0.49 -15.58 -5.75
CA ASN A 38 -1.92 -15.45 -5.97
C ASN A 38 -2.65 -16.80 -5.82
N GLU A 39 -2.06 -17.88 -6.33
CA GLU A 39 -2.61 -19.24 -6.19
C GLU A 39 -2.62 -19.73 -4.73
N ALA A 40 -1.71 -19.22 -3.89
CA ALA A 40 -1.64 -19.57 -2.47
C ALA A 40 -2.67 -18.85 -1.59
N LEU A 41 -3.39 -17.85 -2.11
CA LEU A 41 -4.35 -17.06 -1.36
C LEU A 41 -5.69 -17.79 -1.25
N LEU A 42 -6.25 -17.84 -0.04
CA LEU A 42 -7.60 -18.36 0.19
C LEU A 42 -8.63 -17.24 -0.02
N PRO A 43 -9.76 -17.51 -0.70
CA PRO A 43 -10.79 -16.52 -0.95
C PRO A 43 -11.44 -16.00 0.33
N GLY A 44 -12.07 -14.82 0.25
CA GLY A 44 -12.85 -14.24 1.35
C GLY A 44 -12.04 -13.57 2.46
N ASN A 45 -10.72 -13.42 2.28
CA ASN A 45 -9.81 -12.80 3.25
C ASN A 45 -9.30 -11.44 2.76
N ASN A 46 -8.66 -10.67 3.66
CA ASN A 46 -8.05 -9.40 3.30
C ASN A 46 -6.65 -9.62 2.71
N LEU A 47 -6.37 -8.94 1.61
CA LEU A 47 -5.07 -8.94 0.95
C LEU A 47 -4.50 -7.52 0.94
N TYR A 48 -3.35 -7.31 1.56
CA TYR A 48 -2.60 -6.07 1.57
C TYR A 48 -1.37 -6.21 0.68
N ILE A 49 -1.29 -5.40 -0.36
CA ILE A 49 -0.17 -5.41 -1.32
C ILE A 49 0.69 -4.18 -1.03
N MET A 50 1.91 -4.42 -0.56
CA MET A 50 2.90 -3.41 -0.21
C MET A 50 3.80 -3.17 -1.40
N ILE A 51 3.56 -2.08 -2.11
CA ILE A 51 4.29 -1.69 -3.32
C ILE A 51 5.57 -0.95 -2.91
N PRO A 52 6.73 -1.26 -3.50
CA PRO A 52 7.98 -0.56 -3.21
C PRO A 52 7.82 0.96 -3.35
N SER A 53 8.20 1.69 -2.31
CA SER A 53 8.04 3.15 -2.27
C SER A 53 8.89 3.88 -3.31
N ALA A 54 9.95 3.24 -3.79
CA ALA A 54 10.78 3.74 -4.90
C ALA A 54 10.02 3.90 -6.22
N LEU A 55 8.87 3.24 -6.39
CA LEU A 55 8.04 3.32 -7.59
C LEU A 55 7.05 4.48 -7.57
N PHE A 56 6.98 5.22 -6.47
CA PHE A 56 6.08 6.35 -6.29
C PHE A 56 6.81 7.68 -6.28
N GLY A 57 6.12 8.72 -6.78
CA GLY A 57 6.39 10.09 -6.38
C GLY A 57 5.38 10.53 -5.34
N PHE A 58 5.81 11.38 -4.41
CA PHE A 58 4.98 11.91 -3.33
C PHE A 58 5.10 13.43 -3.26
N LYS A 59 3.99 14.10 -2.88
CA LYS A 59 3.97 15.53 -2.56
C LYS A 59 2.98 15.81 -1.45
N VAL A 60 3.42 16.59 -0.47
CA VAL A 60 2.54 17.14 0.56
C VAL A 60 1.77 18.32 -0.03
N THR A 61 0.44 18.24 0.03
CA THR A 61 -0.46 19.27 -0.49
C THR A 61 -0.93 20.15 0.66
N ARG A 62 -0.19 21.21 0.93
CA ARG A 62 -0.58 22.19 1.95
C ARG A 62 -1.60 23.17 1.35
N ASN A 63 -2.72 23.39 2.05
CA ASN A 63 -3.75 24.39 1.73
C ASN A 63 -4.65 24.14 0.49
N GLU A 64 -4.65 22.95 -0.09
CA GLU A 64 -5.48 22.64 -1.26
C GLU A 64 -6.79 21.90 -0.90
N ILE A 65 -7.19 22.01 0.37
CA ILE A 65 -8.42 21.37 0.89
C ILE A 65 -9.63 21.91 0.14
N GLY A 66 -10.36 21.02 -0.54
CA GLY A 66 -11.60 21.35 -1.24
C GLY A 66 -11.45 21.58 -2.75
N LEU A 67 -10.24 21.51 -3.31
CA LEU A 67 -10.06 21.54 -4.77
C LEU A 67 -10.54 20.23 -5.40
N LYS A 68 -11.09 20.32 -6.61
CA LYS A 68 -11.36 19.11 -7.41
C LYS A 68 -10.07 18.40 -7.76
N ASN A 69 -10.09 17.07 -7.78
CA ASN A 69 -8.93 16.25 -8.06
C ASN A 69 -8.17 16.64 -9.34
N ASP A 70 -8.87 17.08 -10.38
CA ASP A 70 -8.25 17.49 -11.65
C ASP A 70 -7.46 18.79 -11.50
N ILE A 71 -7.96 19.76 -10.72
CA ILE A 71 -7.28 21.03 -10.44
C ILE A 71 -6.05 20.77 -9.57
N LEU A 72 -6.22 19.94 -8.54
CA LEU A 72 -5.12 19.53 -7.66
C LEU A 72 -4.02 18.83 -8.45
N LYS A 73 -4.40 17.91 -9.33
CA LYS A 73 -3.49 17.23 -10.24
C LYS A 73 -2.72 18.21 -11.12
N ALA A 74 -3.42 19.17 -11.74
CA ALA A 74 -2.80 20.19 -12.58
C ALA A 74 -1.80 21.06 -11.79
N ASN A 75 -2.16 21.50 -10.56
CA ASN A 75 -1.27 22.30 -9.71
C ASN A 75 0.01 21.53 -9.33
N ILE A 76 -0.14 20.26 -8.91
CA ILE A 76 1.01 19.43 -8.53
C ILE A 76 1.95 19.26 -9.71
N PHE A 77 1.41 19.05 -10.91
CA PHE A 77 2.24 18.89 -12.11
C PHE A 77 2.92 20.18 -12.52
N SER A 78 2.24 21.33 -12.49
CA SER A 78 2.85 22.62 -12.83
C SER A 78 4.01 22.98 -11.89
N GLU A 79 3.89 22.62 -10.61
CA GLU A 79 4.96 22.84 -9.62
C GLU A 79 6.09 21.79 -9.67
N SER A 80 5.85 20.65 -10.33
CA SER A 80 6.80 19.53 -10.40
C SER A 80 7.34 19.31 -11.82
N GLU A 81 6.99 20.18 -12.77
CA GLU A 81 7.25 20.01 -14.21
C GLU A 81 8.73 19.75 -14.52
N ASP A 82 9.62 20.45 -13.81
CA ASP A 82 11.07 20.28 -13.96
C ASP A 82 11.62 18.96 -13.35
N GLY A 83 10.84 18.29 -12.52
CA GLY A 83 11.24 17.06 -11.80
C GLY A 83 10.56 15.78 -12.28
N LEU A 84 9.57 15.87 -13.18
CA LEU A 84 8.87 14.70 -13.70
C LEU A 84 9.63 14.10 -14.88
N ILE A 85 10.12 12.87 -14.68
CA ILE A 85 10.80 12.07 -15.71
C ILE A 85 9.81 11.48 -16.73
N SER A 86 8.53 11.38 -16.37
CA SER A 86 7.48 10.72 -17.17
C SER A 86 6.41 11.72 -17.61
N ASN A 87 5.77 11.46 -18.76
CA ASN A 87 4.60 12.21 -19.17
C ASN A 87 3.47 12.05 -18.16
N VAL A 88 2.76 13.14 -17.89
CA VAL A 88 1.63 13.16 -16.95
C VAL A 88 0.52 12.16 -17.31
N SER A 89 0.32 11.90 -18.63
CA SER A 89 -0.64 10.92 -19.14
C SER A 89 -0.33 9.49 -18.71
N ASP A 90 0.94 9.20 -18.45
CA ASP A 90 1.42 7.87 -18.12
C ASP A 90 1.43 7.60 -16.62
N LEU A 91 0.96 8.58 -15.83
CA LEU A 91 0.93 8.49 -14.38
C LEU A 91 -0.48 8.22 -13.87
N LYS A 92 -0.60 7.26 -12.99
CA LYS A 92 -1.77 7.06 -12.14
C LYS A 92 -1.59 7.86 -10.87
N PHE A 93 -2.54 8.74 -10.62
CA PHE A 93 -2.48 9.74 -9.56
C PHE A 93 -3.48 9.42 -8.44
N PHE A 94 -3.07 9.65 -7.21
CA PHE A 94 -3.85 9.45 -6.00
C PHE A 94 -3.75 10.65 -5.10
N PHE A 95 -4.87 10.98 -4.49
CA PHE A 95 -4.92 12.02 -3.49
C PHE A 95 -5.59 11.49 -2.24
N GLN A 96 -4.92 11.66 -1.11
CA GLN A 96 -5.42 11.30 0.21
C GLN A 96 -5.64 12.58 1.04
N PRO A 97 -6.86 13.13 1.05
CA PRO A 97 -7.14 14.40 1.71
C PRO A 97 -6.86 14.39 3.22
N SER A 98 -7.13 13.27 3.89
CA SER A 98 -6.92 13.13 5.34
C SER A 98 -5.45 13.22 5.76
N LEU A 99 -4.52 12.95 4.83
CA LEU A 99 -3.08 13.04 5.05
C LEU A 99 -2.45 14.26 4.37
N ASN A 100 -3.23 15.05 3.63
CA ASN A 100 -2.73 16.10 2.74
C ASN A 100 -1.62 15.60 1.81
N LEU A 101 -1.78 14.39 1.29
CA LEU A 101 -0.78 13.69 0.51
C LEU A 101 -1.29 13.41 -0.90
N ALA A 102 -0.48 13.76 -1.88
CA ALA A 102 -0.60 13.30 -3.25
C ALA A 102 0.48 12.25 -3.53
N ALA A 103 0.13 11.22 -4.28
CA ALA A 103 1.05 10.20 -4.73
C ALA A 103 0.76 9.84 -6.19
N TRP A 104 1.77 9.45 -6.92
CA TRP A 104 1.64 8.96 -8.31
C TRP A 104 2.59 7.81 -8.58
N ILE A 105 2.21 6.97 -9.52
CA ILE A 105 2.99 5.83 -9.99
C ILE A 105 2.80 5.70 -11.50
N ASN A 106 3.76 5.15 -12.21
CA ASN A 106 3.58 4.83 -13.63
C ASN A 106 2.40 3.87 -13.82
N TYR A 107 1.53 4.17 -14.80
CA TYR A 107 0.29 3.44 -15.04
C TYR A 107 0.54 1.97 -15.41
N ASN A 108 1.56 1.70 -16.24
CA ASN A 108 1.89 0.33 -16.63
C ASN A 108 2.45 -0.47 -15.46
N THR A 109 3.31 0.15 -14.65
CA THR A 109 3.84 -0.46 -13.41
C THR A 109 2.71 -0.80 -12.45
N TYR A 110 1.77 0.13 -12.25
CA TYR A 110 0.60 -0.14 -11.42
C TYR A 110 -0.22 -1.33 -11.95
N ASN A 111 -0.49 -1.35 -13.25
CA ASN A 111 -1.29 -2.43 -13.84
C ASN A 111 -0.59 -3.78 -13.71
N SER A 112 0.72 -3.86 -13.93
CA SER A 112 1.48 -5.10 -13.77
C SER A 112 1.45 -5.65 -12.34
N ILE A 113 1.36 -4.76 -11.33
CA ILE A 113 1.21 -5.15 -9.92
C ILE A 113 -0.23 -5.59 -9.62
N ALA A 114 -1.23 -4.90 -10.17
CA ALA A 114 -2.63 -5.11 -9.82
C ALA A 114 -3.26 -6.29 -10.58
N GLU A 115 -2.85 -6.51 -11.84
CA GLU A 115 -3.45 -7.50 -12.74
C GLU A 115 -3.48 -8.92 -12.18
N PRO A 116 -2.40 -9.46 -11.58
CA PRO A 116 -2.41 -10.81 -11.02
C PRO A 116 -3.48 -11.02 -9.93
N PHE A 117 -3.92 -9.95 -9.27
CA PHE A 117 -4.88 -10.02 -8.16
C PHE A 117 -6.29 -9.57 -8.55
N ASN A 118 -6.55 -9.30 -9.84
CA ASN A 118 -7.85 -8.81 -10.28
C ASN A 118 -8.98 -9.82 -10.03
N GLU A 119 -8.69 -11.11 -10.06
CA GLU A 119 -9.67 -12.19 -9.86
C GLU A 119 -9.70 -12.70 -8.42
N TYR A 120 -8.86 -12.16 -7.52
CA TYR A 120 -8.87 -12.57 -6.13
C TYR A 120 -10.24 -12.31 -5.47
N GLU A 121 -10.80 -13.32 -4.83
CA GLU A 121 -12.12 -13.29 -4.21
C GLU A 121 -12.04 -12.82 -2.74
N GLY A 122 -11.55 -11.62 -2.53
CA GLY A 122 -11.41 -10.99 -1.21
C GLY A 122 -11.24 -9.47 -1.33
N ASP A 123 -11.10 -8.80 -0.19
CA ASP A 123 -10.80 -7.37 -0.18
C ASP A 123 -9.31 -7.17 -0.48
N VAL A 124 -8.98 -6.38 -1.51
CA VAL A 124 -7.61 -6.07 -1.91
C VAL A 124 -7.29 -4.62 -1.65
N TYR A 125 -6.20 -4.39 -0.95
CA TYR A 125 -5.69 -3.07 -0.57
C TYR A 125 -4.27 -2.90 -1.06
N PHE A 126 -3.98 -1.74 -1.65
CA PHE A 126 -2.66 -1.40 -2.15
C PHE A 126 -2.11 -0.22 -1.37
N TYR A 127 -0.87 -0.33 -0.90
CA TYR A 127 -0.18 0.71 -0.16
C TYR A 127 1.28 0.82 -0.58
N PRO A 128 1.87 2.01 -0.58
CA PRO A 128 3.31 2.13 -0.56
C PRO A 128 3.89 1.48 0.70
N GLU A 129 4.97 0.73 0.59
CA GLU A 129 5.49 -0.09 1.70
C GLU A 129 5.93 0.73 2.93
N HIS A 130 6.33 2.01 2.77
CA HIS A 130 6.72 2.87 3.89
C HIS A 130 5.57 3.18 4.86
N PHE A 131 4.30 2.99 4.44
CA PHE A 131 3.15 3.10 5.34
C PHE A 131 3.10 2.01 6.41
N LEU A 132 3.92 0.96 6.29
CA LEU A 132 4.09 -0.03 7.36
C LEU A 132 4.88 0.53 8.55
N LEU A 133 5.72 1.54 8.32
CA LEU A 133 6.56 2.10 9.37
C LEU A 133 5.76 3.00 10.33
N PRO A 134 6.28 3.27 11.54
CA PRO A 134 5.57 4.05 12.53
C PRO A 134 5.21 5.46 12.05
N GLU A 135 3.97 5.86 12.27
CA GLU A 135 3.47 7.20 11.93
C GLU A 135 4.05 8.29 12.84
N GLY A 136 4.15 9.51 12.31
CA GLY A 136 4.51 10.70 13.06
C GLY A 136 5.99 10.84 13.45
N ILE A 137 6.84 9.90 13.02
CA ILE A 137 8.28 9.94 13.20
C ILE A 137 9.00 9.75 11.88
N ASN A 138 10.20 10.32 11.75
CA ASN A 138 11.07 9.96 10.65
C ASN A 138 11.76 8.63 10.97
N SER A 139 11.63 7.64 10.12
CA SER A 139 12.18 6.31 10.36
C SER A 139 12.75 5.68 9.10
N ILE A 140 13.79 4.88 9.30
CA ILE A 140 14.37 4.02 8.27
C ILE A 140 14.31 2.59 8.80
N TYR A 141 13.70 1.68 8.06
CA TYR A 141 13.85 0.25 8.30
C TYR A 141 14.90 -0.31 7.35
N VAL A 142 15.89 -1.01 7.90
CA VAL A 142 16.94 -1.68 7.14
C VAL A 142 16.69 -3.18 7.17
N GLY A 143 16.30 -3.73 6.02
CA GLY A 143 16.09 -5.17 5.83
C GLY A 143 17.35 -5.87 5.34
N GLU A 144 17.20 -7.10 4.83
CA GLU A 144 18.35 -7.88 4.33
C GLU A 144 19.01 -7.28 3.09
N GLN A 145 18.22 -6.79 2.14
CA GLN A 145 18.70 -6.27 0.84
C GLN A 145 18.28 -4.83 0.57
N ASN A 146 17.18 -4.39 1.17
CA ASN A 146 16.56 -3.12 0.90
C ASN A 146 16.28 -2.37 2.20
N PHE A 147 16.27 -1.04 2.10
CA PHE A 147 15.80 -0.17 3.16
C PHE A 147 14.51 0.55 2.75
N ILE A 148 13.73 0.99 3.73
CA ILE A 148 12.48 1.73 3.57
C ILE A 148 12.55 2.94 4.47
N CYS A 149 12.31 4.15 3.93
CA CYS A 149 12.19 5.39 4.68
C CYS A 149 10.75 5.85 4.75
N SER A 150 10.34 6.36 5.90
CA SER A 150 9.07 7.04 6.12
C SER A 150 9.29 8.34 6.88
N PHE A 151 8.61 9.41 6.46
CA PHE A 151 8.69 10.72 7.08
C PHE A 151 7.38 11.09 7.76
N LYS A 152 7.44 12.06 8.69
CA LYS A 152 6.28 12.56 9.46
C LYS A 152 5.13 13.08 8.61
N ASP A 153 5.42 13.50 7.39
CA ASP A 153 4.46 14.03 6.43
C ASP A 153 3.86 12.95 5.50
N PHE A 154 4.07 11.68 5.86
CA PHE A 154 3.63 10.51 5.11
C PHE A 154 4.29 10.34 3.73
N THR A 155 5.31 11.11 3.40
CA THR A 155 6.16 10.80 2.26
C THR A 155 7.16 9.71 2.63
N GLY A 156 7.70 9.04 1.63
CA GLY A 156 8.68 7.98 1.86
C GLY A 156 9.32 7.51 0.56
N PHE A 157 10.36 6.71 0.71
CA PHE A 157 11.03 6.05 -0.39
C PHE A 157 11.65 4.74 0.06
N SER A 158 12.12 3.94 -0.87
CA SER A 158 12.88 2.71 -0.59
C SER A 158 14.00 2.56 -1.59
N GLY A 159 15.01 1.77 -1.23
CA GLY A 159 16.16 1.52 -2.08
C GLY A 159 16.94 0.28 -1.66
N SER A 160 17.98 -0.06 -2.44
CA SER A 160 18.95 -1.10 -2.08
C SER A 160 19.82 -0.64 -0.92
N ASN A 161 20.20 -1.57 -0.04
CA ASN A 161 21.12 -1.28 1.06
C ASN A 161 22.48 -0.74 0.58
N ASP A 162 22.90 -1.08 -0.64
CA ASP A 162 24.12 -0.55 -1.24
C ASP A 162 24.11 0.96 -1.44
N SER A 163 22.91 1.55 -1.59
CA SER A 163 22.73 3.01 -1.74
C SER A 163 22.34 3.71 -0.45
N LEU A 164 22.26 3.01 0.69
CA LEU A 164 21.80 3.60 1.95
C LEU A 164 22.68 4.76 2.42
N GLU A 165 23.99 4.63 2.27
CA GLU A 165 24.95 5.69 2.64
C GLU A 165 24.70 6.97 1.86
N ASP A 166 24.54 6.88 0.53
CA ASP A 166 24.26 8.03 -0.33
C ASP A 166 22.95 8.70 0.08
N TYR A 167 21.91 7.93 0.37
CA TYR A 167 20.64 8.48 0.84
C TYR A 167 20.74 9.17 2.20
N LEU A 168 21.51 8.64 3.15
CA LEU A 168 21.75 9.30 4.42
C LEU A 168 22.47 10.65 4.22
N GLN A 169 23.45 10.71 3.30
CA GLN A 169 24.12 11.96 2.95
C GLN A 169 23.16 12.98 2.29
N ILE A 170 22.24 12.51 1.44
CA ILE A 170 21.18 13.36 0.86
C ILE A 170 20.28 13.91 1.96
N LEU A 171 19.85 13.09 2.92
CA LEU A 171 18.99 13.53 4.04
C LEU A 171 19.69 14.58 4.90
N ILE A 172 20.99 14.41 5.20
CA ILE A 172 21.81 15.40 5.91
C ILE A 172 21.85 16.70 5.11
N SER A 173 22.10 16.61 3.81
CA SER A 173 22.19 17.79 2.92
C SER A 173 20.85 18.52 2.82
N ALA A 174 19.73 17.79 2.93
CA ALA A 174 18.37 18.33 2.99
C ALA A 174 18.01 18.92 4.37
N GLY A 175 18.93 18.89 5.35
CA GLY A 175 18.73 19.47 6.68
C GLY A 175 17.93 18.56 7.64
N ILE A 176 17.82 17.27 7.35
CA ILE A 176 17.19 16.32 8.29
C ILE A 176 18.20 16.00 9.40
N ASP A 177 17.79 16.27 10.64
CA ASP A 177 18.58 15.91 11.81
C ASP A 177 18.57 14.38 12.00
N LEU A 178 19.72 13.75 11.89
CA LEU A 178 19.88 12.31 12.08
C LEU A 178 19.46 11.84 13.47
N LYS A 179 19.58 12.70 14.51
CA LYS A 179 19.11 12.36 15.87
C LYS A 179 17.60 12.19 15.96
N ALA A 180 16.87 12.84 15.05
CA ALA A 180 15.43 12.72 14.92
C ALA A 180 15.00 11.54 14.02
N LEU A 181 15.96 10.81 13.43
CA LEU A 181 15.73 9.67 12.57
C LEU A 181 15.86 8.37 13.34
N GLN A 182 14.81 7.58 13.42
CA GLN A 182 14.83 6.28 14.06
C GLN A 182 15.23 5.20 13.05
N VAL A 183 16.33 4.49 13.32
CA VAL A 183 16.74 3.34 12.51
C VAL A 183 16.18 2.06 13.10
N LEU A 184 15.51 1.28 12.28
CA LEU A 184 14.80 0.05 12.63
C LEU A 184 15.38 -1.10 11.81
N GLY A 185 15.41 -2.31 12.35
CA GLY A 185 15.89 -3.48 11.62
C GLY A 185 15.99 -4.73 12.47
N GLU A 186 16.19 -5.88 11.84
CA GLU A 186 16.39 -7.16 12.55
C GLU A 186 17.81 -7.30 13.10
N SER A 187 18.77 -6.68 12.43
CA SER A 187 20.16 -6.59 12.86
C SER A 187 20.68 -5.17 12.63
N GLU A 188 21.60 -4.75 13.48
CA GLU A 188 22.23 -3.43 13.33
C GLU A 188 23.13 -3.41 12.09
N PRO A 189 22.89 -2.51 11.13
CA PRO A 189 23.73 -2.39 9.95
C PRO A 189 25.13 -1.90 10.32
N VAL A 190 26.17 -2.51 9.73
CA VAL A 190 27.57 -2.10 9.95
C VAL A 190 27.81 -0.64 9.60
N LEU A 191 27.09 -0.14 8.61
CA LEU A 191 27.12 1.26 8.17
C LEU A 191 26.81 2.26 9.29
N LEU A 192 25.97 1.89 10.28
CA LEU A 192 25.61 2.80 11.39
C LEU A 192 26.82 3.21 12.23
N ASN A 193 27.89 2.43 12.25
CA ASN A 193 29.12 2.80 12.93
C ASN A 193 29.77 4.08 12.38
N GLN A 194 29.43 4.47 11.15
CA GLN A 194 29.90 5.71 10.52
C GLN A 194 29.04 6.92 10.90
N PHE A 195 27.84 6.70 11.42
CA PHE A 195 26.88 7.76 11.77
C PHE A 195 26.55 7.68 13.28
N GLN A 196 27.40 8.28 14.11
CA GLN A 196 27.32 8.20 15.58
C GLN A 196 26.01 8.75 16.20
N ASP A 197 25.25 9.54 15.45
CA ASP A 197 24.02 10.18 15.91
C ASP A 197 22.75 9.37 15.65
N LEU A 198 22.85 8.21 14.94
CA LEU A 198 21.70 7.37 14.65
C LEU A 198 21.35 6.44 15.80
N ASN A 199 20.06 6.39 16.15
CA ASN A 199 19.53 5.48 17.15
C ASN A 199 18.97 4.22 16.48
N PHE A 200 19.58 3.06 16.74
CA PHE A 200 19.08 1.78 16.25
C PHE A 200 18.13 1.12 17.24
N LYS A 201 17.01 0.61 16.74
CA LYS A 201 16.08 -0.22 17.48
C LYS A 201 15.84 -1.54 16.74
N LYS A 202 16.14 -2.65 17.42
CA LYS A 202 15.88 -3.99 16.89
C LYS A 202 14.38 -4.26 16.85
N ILE A 203 13.87 -4.60 15.65
CA ILE A 203 12.47 -4.94 15.42
C ILE A 203 12.35 -5.88 14.23
N GLN A 204 11.41 -6.81 14.28
CA GLN A 204 11.11 -7.67 13.13
C GLN A 204 10.16 -6.96 12.18
N PHE A 205 10.38 -7.10 10.88
CA PHE A 205 9.51 -6.48 9.85
C PHE A 205 8.03 -6.88 10.01
N SER A 206 7.79 -8.08 10.43
CA SER A 206 6.45 -8.62 10.67
C SER A 206 5.64 -7.90 11.76
N ASP A 207 6.32 -7.29 12.73
CA ASP A 207 5.64 -6.60 13.84
C ASP A 207 4.91 -5.35 13.33
N PHE A 208 5.40 -4.77 12.23
CA PHE A 208 4.74 -3.63 11.58
C PHE A 208 3.39 -4.00 10.97
N HIS A 209 3.22 -5.22 10.45
CA HIS A 209 1.95 -5.64 9.84
C HIS A 209 0.79 -5.63 10.84
N ILE A 210 1.02 -6.08 12.06
CA ILE A 210 -0.01 -6.09 13.12
C ILE A 210 -0.36 -4.65 13.52
N SER A 211 0.66 -3.80 13.70
CA SER A 211 0.47 -2.39 13.98
C SER A 211 -0.32 -1.70 12.88
N PHE A 212 0.04 -1.95 11.61
CA PHE A 212 -0.61 -1.39 10.43
C PHE A 212 -2.09 -1.77 10.34
N ILE A 213 -2.45 -3.05 10.53
CA ILE A 213 -3.86 -3.48 10.54
C ILE A 213 -4.65 -2.72 11.60
N ASN A 214 -4.07 -2.51 12.77
CA ASN A 214 -4.72 -1.80 13.86
C ASN A 214 -4.92 -0.31 13.51
N THR A 215 -3.95 0.31 12.87
CA THR A 215 -4.03 1.71 12.42
C THR A 215 -5.04 1.88 11.28
N LEU A 216 -5.07 0.97 10.31
CA LEU A 216 -6.02 1.01 9.19
C LEU A 216 -7.48 0.98 9.62
N LYS A 217 -7.82 0.30 10.69
CA LYS A 217 -9.19 0.30 11.24
C LYS A 217 -9.67 1.70 11.61
N PHE A 218 -8.75 2.62 11.86
CA PHE A 218 -9.06 4.01 12.22
C PHE A 218 -9.00 4.99 11.04
N ASN A 219 -8.16 4.75 10.04
CA ASN A 219 -7.83 5.78 9.05
C ASN A 219 -8.44 5.62 7.65
N ASN A 220 -9.06 4.48 7.31
CA ASN A 220 -9.69 4.21 5.99
C ASN A 220 -8.82 4.60 4.77
N VAL A 221 -7.49 4.53 4.92
CA VAL A 221 -6.53 4.88 3.88
C VAL A 221 -6.38 3.70 2.93
N ASN A 222 -6.97 3.78 1.76
CA ASN A 222 -6.72 2.84 0.66
C ASN A 222 -6.33 3.66 -0.57
N PHE A 223 -5.08 3.59 -0.98
CA PHE A 223 -4.56 4.33 -2.13
C PHE A 223 -5.18 3.87 -3.45
N PHE A 224 -5.68 2.64 -3.51
CA PHE A 224 -6.18 2.07 -4.74
C PHE A 224 -7.49 1.33 -4.52
N LYS A 225 -8.53 1.77 -5.21
CA LYS A 225 -9.75 0.97 -5.32
C LYS A 225 -9.57 -0.03 -6.47
N ARG A 226 -9.68 -1.31 -6.16
CA ARG A 226 -9.79 -2.37 -7.15
C ARG A 226 -10.95 -2.06 -8.11
N LYS A 227 -10.80 -2.38 -9.38
CA LYS A 227 -11.96 -2.54 -10.27
C LYS A 227 -12.76 -3.74 -9.74
N ILE A 228 -13.95 -3.47 -9.22
CA ILE A 228 -14.83 -4.51 -8.71
C ILE A 228 -15.25 -5.38 -9.89
N SER A 229 -14.82 -6.65 -9.95
CA SER A 229 -15.30 -7.58 -10.95
C SER A 229 -16.77 -7.92 -10.67
N PHE A 230 -17.55 -8.17 -11.70
CA PHE A 230 -18.96 -8.58 -11.55
C PHE A 230 -19.10 -9.87 -10.73
N HIS A 231 -18.10 -10.73 -10.82
CA HIS A 231 -18.02 -11.98 -10.03
C HIS A 231 -17.88 -11.71 -8.52
N TYR A 232 -17.03 -10.76 -8.14
CA TYR A 232 -16.85 -10.32 -6.75
C TYR A 232 -18.13 -9.69 -6.17
N ILE A 233 -18.83 -8.85 -6.95
CA ILE A 233 -20.12 -8.29 -6.55
C ILE A 233 -21.13 -9.41 -6.30
N LYS A 234 -21.19 -10.40 -7.18
CA LYS A 234 -22.10 -11.54 -7.06
C LYS A 234 -21.86 -12.36 -5.78
N GLN A 235 -20.58 -12.55 -5.40
CA GLN A 235 -20.23 -13.26 -4.17
C GLN A 235 -20.51 -12.43 -2.91
N LYS A 236 -20.10 -11.15 -2.89
CA LYS A 236 -20.28 -10.28 -1.71
C LYS A 236 -21.75 -10.02 -1.38
N LEU A 237 -22.60 -9.96 -2.39
CA LEU A 237 -24.04 -9.80 -2.19
C LEU A 237 -24.74 -11.11 -1.82
N LYS A 238 -24.05 -12.28 -1.86
CA LYS A 238 -24.69 -13.60 -1.70
C LYS A 238 -26.01 -13.68 -2.46
N PHE A 239 -26.04 -13.10 -3.64
CA PHE A 239 -27.22 -13.07 -4.47
C PHE A 239 -27.51 -14.49 -4.95
N ASN A 240 -28.34 -15.18 -4.20
CA ASN A 240 -29.01 -16.37 -4.68
C ASN A 240 -29.99 -15.88 -5.74
N PHE A 241 -29.62 -16.01 -7.01
CA PHE A 241 -30.46 -15.63 -8.14
C PHE A 241 -31.87 -16.25 -8.01
N PHE A 242 -31.96 -17.40 -7.38
CA PHE A 242 -33.18 -18.09 -7.05
C PHE A 242 -34.04 -17.35 -6.01
N GLU A 243 -33.46 -16.77 -4.99
CA GLU A 243 -34.20 -16.02 -3.96
C GLU A 243 -34.70 -14.68 -4.52
N PHE A 244 -33.95 -14.05 -5.39
CA PHE A 244 -34.38 -12.81 -6.07
C PHE A 244 -35.59 -13.09 -7.01
N TRP A 245 -35.57 -14.18 -7.76
CA TRP A 245 -36.70 -14.57 -8.59
C TRP A 245 -37.90 -15.00 -7.77
N ALA A 246 -37.71 -15.75 -6.68
CA ALA A 246 -38.78 -16.14 -5.76
C ALA A 246 -39.45 -14.91 -5.10
N LEU A 247 -38.66 -13.90 -4.70
CA LEU A 247 -39.20 -12.65 -4.17
C LEU A 247 -39.97 -11.82 -5.21
N ASN A 248 -39.51 -11.76 -6.45
CA ASN A 248 -40.20 -11.05 -7.50
C ASN A 248 -41.48 -11.77 -7.95
N ILE A 249 -41.48 -13.11 -8.04
CA ILE A 249 -42.68 -13.89 -8.34
C ILE A 249 -43.71 -13.79 -7.22
N SER A 250 -43.29 -13.84 -5.95
CA SER A 250 -44.20 -13.66 -4.82
C SER A 250 -44.80 -12.23 -4.78
N ALA A 251 -44.01 -11.21 -5.08
CA ALA A 251 -44.51 -9.82 -5.19
C ALA A 251 -45.51 -9.66 -6.33
N LEU A 252 -45.30 -10.33 -7.46
CA LEU A 252 -46.22 -10.33 -8.61
C LEU A 252 -47.54 -11.04 -8.26
N ILE A 253 -47.48 -12.16 -7.55
CA ILE A 253 -48.67 -12.89 -7.08
C ILE A 253 -49.47 -12.03 -6.11
N PHE A 254 -48.84 -11.32 -5.18
CA PHE A 254 -49.51 -10.42 -4.25
C PHE A 254 -50.15 -9.19 -4.93
N LEU A 255 -49.60 -8.73 -6.06
CA LEU A 255 -50.18 -7.64 -6.84
C LEU A 255 -51.38 -8.07 -7.69
N ILE A 256 -51.45 -9.33 -8.11
CA ILE A 256 -52.52 -9.85 -8.99
C ILE A 256 -53.66 -10.49 -8.18
N ALA A 257 -53.40 -11.06 -7.00
CA ALA A 257 -54.39 -11.73 -6.17
C ALA A 257 -55.59 -10.88 -5.74
N PRO A 258 -55.52 -9.54 -5.54
CA PRO A 258 -56.70 -8.70 -5.26
C PRO A 258 -57.50 -8.29 -6.48
N LEU A 259 -57.08 -8.70 -7.71
CA LEU A 259 -57.75 -8.34 -8.95
C LEU A 259 -58.58 -9.49 -9.55
N VAL A 260 -58.65 -10.62 -8.89
CA VAL A 260 -59.51 -11.79 -9.16
C VAL A 260 -60.50 -11.99 -8.01
#